data_80e0031aa42f8b801244f758fff978b9
#
_entry.id   80e0031aa42f8b801244f758fff978b9
#
_cell.length_a   1.000
_cell.length_b   1.000
_cell.length_c   1.000
_cell.angle_alpha   90.00
_cell.angle_beta   90.00
_cell.angle_gamma   90.00
#
_symmetry.space_group_name_H-M   'P 1'
#
loop_
_entity.id
_entity.type
_entity.pdbx_description
1 polymer ?
#
loop_
_entity_poly.entity_id
_entity_poly.type
_entity_poly.pdbx_seq_one_letter_code
_entity_poly.pdbx_strand_id
1 'polypeptide(L)'
;LDNGQHILIGAYTETLRLMRCVGVDPEKTLLKTPMTLLFPDGNGLRFPAWPTPLDALAGIATARGWALADKGSLLRVATGWQWRRFQCDPTLSVAQLCQNLRPRVMAELIEPLCVSALNTPAQRASAAVFLRVLKDALFGVQGGSRLLLPRVDLSELFPAAAARWLAERGGQIRLGSRVASVLQQGARWQVQGESVDAVILATSASEASRLLSQSAPTAADATAATLRQWAHTTSALTFEAIATVYAWGAGARLAHPMLTLRSNATQPAQFVFDRSQLGGPPGLLAFVVSASNADPQTLQAQVLQQARAQLGLTLQAIQTVVEKRATFACTPGLRRPAQHLAPGLIACGDYVDGPYPATLEGAVRSGTAAVQGLSL
;
A
#
# COMPACT_ATOMS: atom_id res chain seq x y z
N LEU A 1 -3.52 18.92 -1.17
CA LEU A 1 -2.53 17.98 -0.62
C LEU A 1 -3.21 16.66 -0.35
N ASP A 2 -2.60 15.57 -0.80
CA ASP A 2 -3.08 14.21 -0.53
C ASP A 2 -2.89 13.84 0.95
N ASN A 3 -3.67 12.88 1.44
CA ASN A 3 -3.54 12.35 2.80
C ASN A 3 -2.30 11.44 2.98
N GLY A 4 -1.60 11.13 1.90
CA GLY A 4 -0.40 10.30 1.90
C GLY A 4 0.34 10.35 0.57
N GLN A 5 1.50 9.72 0.50
CA GLN A 5 2.23 9.52 -0.74
C GLN A 5 2.12 8.04 -1.14
N HIS A 6 1.43 7.77 -2.24
CA HIS A 6 1.30 6.41 -2.75
C HIS A 6 2.30 6.16 -3.88
N ILE A 7 3.05 5.09 -3.76
CA ILE A 7 3.91 4.57 -4.82
C ILE A 7 3.21 3.36 -5.41
N LEU A 8 3.00 3.36 -6.73
CA LEU A 8 2.63 2.16 -7.45
C LEU A 8 3.91 1.48 -7.95
N ILE A 9 3.82 0.21 -8.26
CA ILE A 9 4.92 -0.52 -8.91
C ILE A 9 4.46 -1.10 -10.24
N GLY A 10 5.41 -1.39 -11.12
CA GLY A 10 5.11 -1.96 -12.45
C GLY A 10 4.32 -3.28 -12.41
N ALA A 11 4.38 -4.00 -11.28
CA ALA A 11 3.61 -5.22 -11.04
C ALA A 11 2.10 -4.97 -10.79
N TYR A 12 1.64 -3.71 -10.60
CA TYR A 12 0.24 -3.37 -10.40
C TYR A 12 -0.53 -3.36 -11.72
N THR A 13 -0.58 -4.50 -12.38
CA THR A 13 -1.08 -4.64 -13.75
C THR A 13 -2.58 -4.34 -13.87
N GLU A 14 -3.38 -4.76 -12.90
CA GLU A 14 -4.83 -4.55 -12.93
C GLU A 14 -5.20 -3.09 -12.63
N THR A 15 -4.52 -2.47 -11.68
CA THR A 15 -4.66 -1.04 -11.39
C THR A 15 -4.33 -0.20 -12.63
N LEU A 16 -3.20 -0.47 -13.29
CA LEU A 16 -2.81 0.24 -14.50
C LEU A 16 -3.77 -0.02 -15.68
N ARG A 17 -4.34 -1.22 -15.77
CA ARG A 17 -5.37 -1.56 -16.76
C ARG A 17 -6.64 -0.73 -16.54
N LEU A 18 -7.15 -0.68 -15.30
CA LEU A 18 -8.35 0.09 -14.98
C LEU A 18 -8.15 1.61 -15.14
N MET A 19 -6.97 2.14 -14.80
CA MET A 19 -6.64 3.55 -15.08
C MET A 19 -6.85 3.86 -16.58
N ARG A 20 -6.30 3.02 -17.48
CA ARG A 20 -6.50 3.19 -18.93
C ARG A 20 -7.97 3.06 -19.35
N CYS A 21 -8.69 2.12 -18.74
CA CYS A 21 -10.11 1.89 -19.02
C CYS A 21 -10.97 3.15 -18.77
N VAL A 22 -10.65 3.89 -17.71
CA VAL A 22 -11.37 5.14 -17.36
C VAL A 22 -10.76 6.39 -18.00
N GLY A 23 -9.83 6.23 -18.95
CA GLY A 23 -9.25 7.32 -19.73
C GLY A 23 -8.04 8.03 -19.08
N VAL A 24 -7.48 7.47 -18.00
CA VAL A 24 -6.22 7.98 -17.43
C VAL A 24 -5.04 7.34 -18.14
N ASP A 25 -4.12 8.16 -18.63
CA ASP A 25 -2.87 7.71 -19.25
C ASP A 25 -1.77 7.59 -18.18
N PRO A 26 -1.36 6.35 -17.79
CA PRO A 26 -0.32 6.16 -16.79
C PRO A 26 1.05 6.74 -17.20
N GLU A 27 1.32 6.88 -18.49
CA GLU A 27 2.60 7.44 -18.98
C GLU A 27 2.70 8.95 -18.69
N LYS A 28 1.58 9.65 -18.65
CA LYS A 28 1.51 11.08 -18.36
C LYS A 28 1.37 11.37 -16.87
N THR A 29 0.59 10.55 -16.16
CA THR A 29 0.23 10.78 -14.76
C THR A 29 1.20 10.20 -13.76
N LEU A 30 2.09 9.28 -14.18
CA LEU A 30 3.07 8.61 -13.32
C LEU A 30 4.51 8.85 -13.83
N LEU A 31 5.39 9.23 -12.93
CA LEU A 31 6.84 9.23 -13.18
C LEU A 31 7.37 7.81 -12.98
N LYS A 32 7.82 7.18 -14.05
CA LYS A 32 8.48 5.87 -13.99
C LYS A 32 9.94 6.02 -13.62
N THR A 33 10.36 5.37 -12.55
CA THR A 33 11.76 5.30 -12.14
C THR A 33 12.18 3.85 -11.90
N PRO A 34 13.45 3.50 -12.07
CA PRO A 34 13.96 2.22 -11.59
C PRO A 34 13.74 2.08 -10.09
N MET A 35 13.70 0.85 -9.59
CA MET A 35 13.73 0.59 -8.15
C MET A 35 14.93 1.31 -7.53
N THR A 36 14.68 2.20 -6.58
CA THR A 36 15.71 3.07 -6.01
C THR A 36 15.48 3.23 -4.52
N LEU A 37 16.48 2.87 -3.72
CA LEU A 37 16.58 3.10 -2.28
C LEU A 37 17.91 3.81 -2.04
N LEU A 38 17.96 5.10 -2.33
CA LEU A 38 19.15 5.94 -2.13
C LEU A 38 18.96 6.83 -0.91
N PHE A 39 19.98 6.87 -0.07
CA PHE A 39 20.06 7.75 1.08
C PHE A 39 20.69 9.11 0.70
N PRO A 40 20.52 10.15 1.53
CA PRO A 40 21.07 11.48 1.25
C PRO A 40 22.60 11.53 1.05
N ASP A 41 23.33 10.60 1.67
CA ASP A 41 24.78 10.45 1.52
C ASP A 41 25.21 9.74 0.22
N GLY A 42 24.26 9.39 -0.67
CA GLY A 42 24.51 8.70 -1.93
C GLY A 42 24.73 7.20 -1.79
N ASN A 43 24.69 6.64 -0.59
CA ASN A 43 24.70 5.21 -0.36
C ASN A 43 23.34 4.58 -0.67
N GLY A 44 23.32 3.25 -0.83
CA GLY A 44 22.12 2.48 -1.05
C GLY A 44 22.09 1.75 -2.38
N LEU A 45 20.90 1.44 -2.85
CA LEU A 45 20.64 0.55 -3.97
C LEU A 45 19.85 1.27 -5.07
N ARG A 46 20.26 1.10 -6.33
CA ARG A 46 19.50 1.51 -7.50
C ARG A 46 19.62 0.42 -8.57
N PHE A 47 18.48 -0.02 -9.10
CA PHE A 47 18.49 -0.96 -10.20
C PHE A 47 18.80 -0.24 -11.52
N PRO A 48 19.63 -0.79 -12.41
CA PRO A 48 19.74 -0.29 -13.77
C PRO A 48 18.45 -0.58 -14.56
N ALA A 49 18.29 0.06 -15.70
CA ALA A 49 17.13 -0.17 -16.58
C ALA A 49 17.32 -1.45 -17.44
N TRP A 50 17.71 -2.55 -16.82
CA TRP A 50 17.93 -3.84 -17.46
C TRP A 50 16.68 -4.73 -17.32
N PRO A 51 16.59 -5.82 -18.13
CA PRO A 51 15.53 -6.83 -17.92
C PRO A 51 15.65 -7.51 -16.56
N THR A 52 14.50 -7.76 -15.91
CA THR A 52 14.43 -8.57 -14.70
C THR A 52 14.79 -10.04 -15.00
N PRO A 53 15.56 -10.74 -14.14
CA PRO A 53 16.05 -10.33 -12.81
C PRO A 53 17.47 -9.73 -12.83
N LEU A 54 18.05 -9.47 -14.00
CA LEU A 54 19.42 -8.95 -14.13
C LEU A 54 19.56 -7.55 -13.51
N ASP A 55 18.50 -6.73 -13.54
CA ASP A 55 18.43 -5.42 -12.91
C ASP A 55 18.66 -5.52 -11.39
N ALA A 56 18.03 -6.48 -10.72
CA ALA A 56 18.19 -6.70 -9.29
C ALA A 56 19.60 -7.18 -8.92
N LEU A 57 20.16 -8.12 -9.69
CA LEU A 57 21.52 -8.62 -9.48
C LEU A 57 22.55 -7.50 -9.66
N ALA A 58 22.43 -6.72 -10.73
CA ALA A 58 23.32 -5.59 -10.99
C ALA A 58 23.15 -4.50 -9.91
N GLY A 59 21.92 -4.20 -9.49
CA GLY A 59 21.66 -3.27 -8.39
C GLY A 59 22.35 -3.69 -7.09
N ILE A 60 22.29 -4.97 -6.72
CA ILE A 60 23.00 -5.50 -5.55
C ILE A 60 24.50 -5.39 -5.73
N ALA A 61 25.03 -5.79 -6.89
CA ALA A 61 26.46 -5.73 -7.18
C ALA A 61 27.03 -4.30 -7.10
N THR A 62 26.26 -3.31 -7.56
CA THR A 62 26.64 -1.89 -7.60
C THR A 62 26.20 -1.09 -6.39
N ALA A 63 25.52 -1.71 -5.39
CA ALA A 63 25.09 -1.04 -4.19
C ALA A 63 26.24 -0.30 -3.50
N ARG A 64 26.05 1.01 -3.27
CA ARG A 64 27.07 1.87 -2.66
C ARG A 64 27.02 1.77 -1.14
N GLY A 65 28.20 1.84 -0.51
CA GLY A 65 28.32 1.74 0.95
C GLY A 65 28.24 0.30 1.50
N TRP A 66 27.96 -0.72 0.66
CA TRP A 66 27.86 -2.11 1.07
C TRP A 66 29.18 -2.85 0.87
N ALA A 67 29.63 -3.54 1.92
CA ALA A 67 30.77 -4.44 1.83
C ALA A 67 30.43 -5.70 1.00
N LEU A 68 31.43 -6.37 0.47
CA LEU A 68 31.25 -7.64 -0.25
C LEU A 68 30.52 -8.68 0.59
N ALA A 69 30.75 -8.71 1.91
CA ALA A 69 30.07 -9.59 2.85
C ALA A 69 28.57 -9.27 2.98
N ASP A 70 28.15 -7.99 2.86
CA ASP A 70 26.74 -7.58 2.86
C ASP A 70 26.06 -8.11 1.60
N LYS A 71 26.66 -7.86 0.43
CA LYS A 71 26.19 -8.35 -0.88
C LYS A 71 26.10 -9.88 -0.92
N GLY A 72 27.14 -10.56 -0.45
CA GLY A 72 27.18 -12.03 -0.38
C GLY A 72 26.11 -12.62 0.55
N SER A 73 25.81 -11.95 1.69
CA SER A 73 24.75 -12.40 2.60
C SER A 73 23.37 -12.32 1.92
N LEU A 74 23.09 -11.22 1.19
CA LEU A 74 21.85 -11.05 0.46
C LEU A 74 21.70 -12.07 -0.67
N LEU A 75 22.75 -12.26 -1.50
CA LEU A 75 22.70 -13.22 -2.60
C LEU A 75 22.44 -14.63 -2.11
N ARG A 76 23.10 -15.05 -1.02
CA ARG A 76 22.89 -16.38 -0.42
C ARG A 76 21.44 -16.57 0.03
N VAL A 77 20.90 -15.60 0.76
CA VAL A 77 19.53 -15.66 1.29
C VAL A 77 18.51 -15.60 0.15
N ALA A 78 18.70 -14.72 -0.82
CA ALA A 78 17.81 -14.58 -1.98
C ALA A 78 17.80 -15.85 -2.86
N THR A 79 18.95 -16.51 -3.06
CA THR A 79 19.04 -17.81 -3.74
C THR A 79 18.25 -18.88 -2.97
N GLY A 80 18.31 -18.88 -1.63
CA GLY A 80 17.51 -19.77 -0.79
C GLY A 80 16.00 -19.52 -0.96
N TRP A 81 15.57 -18.27 -1.07
CA TRP A 81 14.16 -17.94 -1.34
C TRP A 81 13.72 -18.41 -2.74
N GLN A 82 14.55 -18.24 -3.77
CA GLN A 82 14.28 -18.74 -5.12
C GLN A 82 14.14 -20.27 -5.15
N TRP A 83 15.05 -20.98 -4.49
CA TRP A 83 15.01 -22.44 -4.40
C TRP A 83 13.72 -22.94 -3.75
N ARG A 84 13.22 -22.23 -2.73
CA ARG A 84 11.94 -22.50 -2.06
C ARG A 84 10.75 -21.88 -2.80
N ARG A 85 10.91 -21.41 -4.03
CA ARG A 85 9.86 -20.78 -4.85
C ARG A 85 9.18 -19.62 -4.13
N PHE A 86 9.92 -18.88 -3.29
CA PHE A 86 9.40 -17.80 -2.45
C PHE A 86 8.31 -18.25 -1.46
N GLN A 87 8.43 -19.47 -0.96
CA GLN A 87 7.56 -20.02 0.09
C GLN A 87 8.33 -20.11 1.40
N CYS A 88 7.61 -19.89 2.50
CA CYS A 88 8.12 -20.07 3.86
C CYS A 88 6.98 -20.53 4.78
N ASP A 89 7.32 -20.85 6.03
CA ASP A 89 6.32 -21.10 7.05
C ASP A 89 5.47 -19.83 7.25
N PRO A 90 4.12 -19.93 7.18
CA PRO A 90 3.22 -18.78 7.30
C PRO A 90 3.25 -18.08 8.66
N THR A 91 3.83 -18.72 9.68
CA THR A 91 3.98 -18.17 11.03
C THR A 91 5.22 -17.29 11.22
N LEU A 92 6.13 -17.25 10.23
CA LEU A 92 7.35 -16.46 10.32
C LEU A 92 7.10 -14.97 10.07
N SER A 93 7.80 -14.15 10.86
CA SER A 93 7.95 -12.72 10.55
C SER A 93 9.07 -12.48 9.53
N VAL A 94 9.07 -11.30 8.89
CA VAL A 94 10.16 -10.88 7.99
C VAL A 94 11.51 -10.87 8.70
N ALA A 95 11.55 -10.38 9.95
CA ALA A 95 12.80 -10.40 10.74
C ALA A 95 13.33 -11.81 10.96
N GLN A 96 12.47 -12.78 11.27
CA GLN A 96 12.84 -14.19 11.41
C GLN A 96 13.30 -14.81 10.09
N LEU A 97 12.60 -14.53 8.99
CA LEU A 97 13.00 -14.97 7.65
C LEU A 97 14.39 -14.46 7.27
N CYS A 98 14.70 -13.23 7.65
CA CYS A 98 15.91 -12.50 7.28
C CYS A 98 17.03 -12.56 8.34
N GLN A 99 16.92 -13.40 9.38
CA GLN A 99 17.86 -13.47 10.51
C GLN A 99 19.33 -13.72 10.10
N ASN A 100 19.55 -14.32 8.93
CA ASN A 100 20.88 -14.59 8.39
C ASN A 100 21.44 -13.46 7.51
N LEU A 101 20.72 -12.38 7.34
CA LEU A 101 21.21 -11.18 6.67
C LEU A 101 22.08 -10.35 7.61
N ARG A 102 23.06 -9.66 7.04
CA ARG A 102 23.87 -8.72 7.82
C ARG A 102 23.04 -7.49 8.23
N PRO A 103 23.35 -6.87 9.39
CA PRO A 103 22.57 -5.76 9.93
C PRO A 103 22.37 -4.58 8.95
N ARG A 104 23.38 -4.26 8.13
CA ARG A 104 23.28 -3.21 7.12
C ARG A 104 22.22 -3.53 6.06
N VAL A 105 22.19 -4.77 5.56
CA VAL A 105 21.19 -5.19 4.57
C VAL A 105 19.78 -5.14 5.16
N MET A 106 19.64 -5.53 6.43
CA MET A 106 18.36 -5.37 7.14
C MET A 106 17.93 -3.90 7.17
N ALA A 107 18.79 -3.01 7.66
CA ALA A 107 18.44 -1.60 7.87
C ALA A 107 18.29 -0.79 6.57
N GLU A 108 19.09 -1.08 5.53
CA GLU A 108 19.14 -0.28 4.31
C GLU A 108 18.32 -0.87 3.14
N LEU A 109 17.84 -2.12 3.25
CA LEU A 109 17.02 -2.77 2.22
C LEU A 109 15.74 -3.38 2.78
N ILE A 110 15.85 -4.33 3.70
CA ILE A 110 14.69 -5.15 4.10
C ILE A 110 13.66 -4.32 4.87
N GLU A 111 14.08 -3.55 5.87
CA GLU A 111 13.16 -2.72 6.66
C GLU A 111 12.48 -1.64 5.82
N PRO A 112 13.18 -0.85 4.98
CA PRO A 112 12.52 0.10 4.09
C PRO A 112 11.55 -0.56 3.11
N LEU A 113 11.91 -1.70 2.50
CA LEU A 113 11.03 -2.43 1.60
C LEU A 113 9.81 -3.01 2.34
N CYS A 114 10.02 -3.60 3.50
CA CYS A 114 8.94 -4.17 4.30
C CYS A 114 7.92 -3.11 4.71
N VAL A 115 8.40 -1.99 5.22
CA VAL A 115 7.53 -0.89 5.65
C VAL A 115 6.84 -0.22 4.46
N SER A 116 7.53 -0.02 3.33
CA SER A 116 6.90 0.56 2.14
C SER A 116 5.85 -0.35 1.48
N ALA A 117 6.05 -1.67 1.55
CA ALA A 117 5.17 -2.64 0.91
C ALA A 117 3.99 -3.09 1.80
N LEU A 118 4.21 -3.19 3.12
CA LEU A 118 3.26 -3.78 4.07
C LEU A 118 2.81 -2.83 5.18
N ASN A 119 3.38 -1.63 5.24
CA ASN A 119 3.20 -0.67 6.34
C ASN A 119 3.26 -1.33 7.74
N THR A 120 4.02 -2.39 7.86
CA THR A 120 4.18 -3.19 9.08
C THR A 120 5.66 -3.41 9.32
N PRO A 121 6.20 -3.14 10.52
CA PRO A 121 7.61 -3.37 10.84
C PRO A 121 8.04 -4.83 10.63
N ALA A 122 9.27 -5.06 10.19
CA ALA A 122 9.78 -6.40 9.85
C ALA A 122 9.64 -7.44 10.98
N GLN A 123 9.64 -6.99 12.24
CA GLN A 123 9.46 -7.85 13.42
C GLN A 123 8.05 -8.45 13.51
N ARG A 124 7.05 -7.75 12.95
CA ARG A 124 5.63 -8.14 12.99
C ARG A 124 5.05 -8.47 11.62
N ALA A 125 5.72 -8.10 10.53
CA ALA A 125 5.24 -8.31 9.18
C ALA A 125 5.35 -9.78 8.75
N SER A 126 4.36 -10.27 8.02
CA SER A 126 4.31 -11.63 7.48
C SER A 126 5.41 -11.87 6.43
N ALA A 127 6.27 -12.84 6.67
CA ALA A 127 7.29 -13.28 5.73
C ALA A 127 6.69 -13.81 4.42
N ALA A 128 5.58 -14.54 4.49
CA ALA A 128 4.91 -15.10 3.32
C ALA A 128 4.39 -14.01 2.38
N VAL A 129 3.78 -12.95 2.95
CA VAL A 129 3.31 -11.78 2.17
C VAL A 129 4.49 -11.02 1.57
N PHE A 130 5.54 -10.79 2.35
CA PHE A 130 6.75 -10.10 1.88
C PHE A 130 7.42 -10.83 0.73
N LEU A 131 7.60 -12.16 0.84
CA LEU A 131 8.17 -12.98 -0.23
C LEU A 131 7.28 -12.95 -1.50
N ARG A 132 5.95 -12.90 -1.34
CA ARG A 132 5.04 -12.77 -2.47
C ARG A 132 5.24 -11.44 -3.21
N VAL A 133 5.34 -10.34 -2.47
CA VAL A 133 5.62 -9.01 -3.06
C VAL A 133 6.95 -9.02 -3.81
N LEU A 134 8.01 -9.56 -3.20
CA LEU A 134 9.31 -9.67 -3.87
C LEU A 134 9.25 -10.53 -5.13
N LYS A 135 8.57 -11.68 -5.07
CA LYS A 135 8.40 -12.56 -6.22
C LYS A 135 7.72 -11.83 -7.37
N ASP A 136 6.60 -11.17 -7.12
CA ASP A 136 5.80 -10.55 -8.17
C ASP A 136 6.49 -9.29 -8.73
N ALA A 137 7.19 -8.52 -7.89
CA ALA A 137 7.97 -7.36 -8.33
C ALA A 137 9.20 -7.74 -9.17
N LEU A 138 9.91 -8.82 -8.78
CA LEU A 138 11.19 -9.19 -9.38
C LEU A 138 11.07 -10.26 -10.48
N PHE A 139 9.99 -11.04 -10.50
CA PHE A 139 9.85 -12.20 -11.40
C PHE A 139 8.47 -12.31 -12.06
N GLY A 140 7.52 -11.41 -11.72
CA GLY A 140 6.15 -11.47 -12.24
C GLY A 140 6.07 -10.97 -13.68
N VAL A 141 6.31 -9.68 -13.88
CA VAL A 141 6.24 -9.03 -15.19
C VAL A 141 7.48 -8.20 -15.45
N GLN A 142 7.82 -8.00 -16.72
CA GLN A 142 8.95 -7.14 -17.09
C GLN A 142 8.73 -5.71 -16.60
N GLY A 143 9.71 -5.18 -15.85
CA GLY A 143 9.61 -3.86 -15.22
C GLY A 143 8.68 -3.84 -13.99
N GLY A 144 8.32 -4.99 -13.43
CA GLY A 144 7.48 -5.10 -12.22
C GLY A 144 8.05 -4.37 -11.00
N SER A 145 9.38 -4.29 -10.89
CA SER A 145 10.09 -3.59 -9.83
C SER A 145 10.14 -2.06 -9.99
N ARG A 146 9.77 -1.50 -11.15
CA ARG A 146 9.81 -0.05 -11.37
C ARG A 146 8.86 0.67 -10.44
N LEU A 147 9.33 1.75 -9.85
CA LEU A 147 8.49 2.65 -9.06
C LEU A 147 7.73 3.59 -10.00
N LEU A 148 6.46 3.79 -9.69
CA LEU A 148 5.55 4.65 -10.43
C LEU A 148 5.04 5.72 -9.46
N LEU A 149 5.62 6.91 -9.53
CA LEU A 149 5.34 8.02 -8.63
C LEU A 149 4.27 8.94 -9.23
N PRO A 150 3.15 9.21 -8.53
CA PRO A 150 2.11 10.10 -9.03
C PRO A 150 2.62 11.53 -9.27
N ARG A 151 2.29 12.07 -10.44
CA ARG A 151 2.53 13.48 -10.84
C ARG A 151 1.30 14.36 -10.69
N VAL A 152 0.16 13.76 -10.40
CA VAL A 152 -1.12 14.40 -10.14
C VAL A 152 -1.60 14.02 -8.75
N ASP A 153 -2.61 14.72 -8.25
CA ASP A 153 -3.24 14.34 -6.99
C ASP A 153 -3.90 12.95 -7.09
N LEU A 154 -3.93 12.22 -5.99
CA LEU A 154 -4.45 10.84 -5.97
C LEU A 154 -5.90 10.74 -6.45
N SER A 155 -6.70 11.79 -6.19
CA SER A 155 -8.08 11.86 -6.70
C SER A 155 -8.14 11.88 -8.23
N GLU A 156 -7.24 12.62 -8.89
CA GLU A 156 -7.17 12.70 -10.35
C GLU A 156 -6.50 11.45 -10.97
N LEU A 157 -5.70 10.74 -10.18
CA LEU A 157 -5.01 9.54 -10.66
C LEU A 157 -5.98 8.44 -11.06
N PHE A 158 -7.11 8.28 -10.36
CA PHE A 158 -8.11 7.26 -10.67
C PHE A 158 -9.54 7.63 -10.25
N PRO A 159 -9.86 7.99 -8.98
CA PRO A 159 -11.24 8.11 -8.50
C PRO A 159 -12.09 9.11 -9.29
N ALA A 160 -11.57 10.31 -9.56
CA ALA A 160 -12.32 11.34 -10.29
C ALA A 160 -12.59 10.94 -11.75
N ALA A 161 -11.61 10.32 -12.41
CA ALA A 161 -11.77 9.80 -13.76
C ALA A 161 -12.79 8.66 -13.82
N ALA A 162 -12.73 7.74 -12.84
CA ALA A 162 -13.68 6.64 -12.71
C ALA A 162 -15.11 7.14 -12.48
N ALA A 163 -15.28 8.17 -11.65
CA ALA A 163 -16.59 8.78 -11.41
C ALA A 163 -17.17 9.40 -12.67
N ARG A 164 -16.38 10.15 -13.44
CA ARG A 164 -16.82 10.70 -14.75
C ARG A 164 -17.20 9.58 -15.72
N TRP A 165 -16.34 8.55 -15.83
CA TRP A 165 -16.56 7.42 -16.72
C TRP A 165 -17.87 6.67 -16.40
N LEU A 166 -18.19 6.49 -15.11
CA LEU A 166 -19.45 5.87 -14.68
C LEU A 166 -20.66 6.74 -15.01
N ALA A 167 -20.60 8.05 -14.73
CA ALA A 167 -21.68 8.98 -15.02
C ALA A 167 -22.01 9.04 -16.51
N GLU A 168 -21.00 9.07 -17.38
CA GLU A 168 -21.16 9.03 -18.84
C GLU A 168 -21.86 7.76 -19.36
N ARG A 169 -21.86 6.68 -18.57
CA ARG A 169 -22.48 5.39 -18.88
C ARG A 169 -23.78 5.13 -18.11
N GLY A 170 -24.37 6.18 -17.55
CA GLY A 170 -25.64 6.11 -16.83
C GLY A 170 -25.53 5.60 -15.39
N GLY A 171 -24.31 5.39 -14.88
CA GLY A 171 -24.08 5.05 -13.47
C GLY A 171 -24.43 6.24 -12.57
N GLN A 172 -25.08 5.97 -11.45
CA GLN A 172 -25.44 6.99 -10.46
C GLN A 172 -24.47 6.99 -9.29
N ILE A 173 -23.98 8.16 -8.92
CA ILE A 173 -23.11 8.38 -7.77
C ILE A 173 -23.82 9.30 -6.78
N ARG A 174 -24.07 8.80 -5.56
CA ARG A 174 -24.76 9.55 -4.49
C ARG A 174 -23.74 9.90 -3.39
N LEU A 175 -23.22 11.11 -3.46
CA LEU A 175 -22.32 11.63 -2.42
C LEU A 175 -23.10 12.11 -1.21
N GLY A 176 -22.45 12.14 -0.03
CA GLY A 176 -23.08 12.58 1.21
C GLY A 176 -24.18 11.64 1.74
N SER A 177 -24.35 10.47 1.14
CA SER A 177 -25.40 9.50 1.45
C SER A 177 -24.83 8.30 2.20
N ARG A 178 -24.82 8.36 3.53
CA ARG A 178 -24.33 7.27 4.37
C ARG A 178 -25.32 6.13 4.42
N VAL A 179 -24.90 4.94 3.97
CA VAL A 179 -25.73 3.71 4.08
C VAL A 179 -25.81 3.26 5.54
N ALA A 180 -27.02 3.21 6.06
CA ALA A 180 -27.27 2.77 7.44
C ALA A 180 -27.27 1.25 7.57
N SER A 181 -27.96 0.55 6.63
CA SER A 181 -28.12 -0.91 6.66
C SER A 181 -28.23 -1.48 5.25
N VAL A 182 -27.96 -2.78 5.14
CA VAL A 182 -28.18 -3.60 3.97
C VAL A 182 -29.04 -4.77 4.41
N LEU A 183 -30.31 -4.81 4.01
CA LEU A 183 -31.30 -5.78 4.51
C LEU A 183 -31.60 -6.84 3.49
N GLN A 184 -31.69 -8.10 3.91
CA GLN A 184 -32.09 -9.20 3.04
C GLN A 184 -33.61 -9.20 2.86
N GLN A 185 -34.10 -9.27 1.62
CA GLN A 185 -35.51 -9.38 1.26
C GLN A 185 -35.72 -10.57 0.31
N GLY A 186 -35.88 -11.76 0.87
CA GLY A 186 -35.93 -12.98 0.08
C GLY A 186 -34.63 -13.25 -0.67
N ALA A 187 -34.67 -13.27 -2.00
CA ALA A 187 -33.49 -13.41 -2.86
C ALA A 187 -32.80 -12.08 -3.22
N ARG A 188 -33.40 -10.95 -2.84
CA ARG A 188 -32.90 -9.62 -3.14
C ARG A 188 -32.38 -8.91 -1.89
N TRP A 189 -31.79 -7.75 -2.09
CA TRP A 189 -31.27 -6.89 -1.03
C TRP A 189 -31.94 -5.51 -1.06
N GLN A 190 -32.08 -4.89 0.08
CA GLN A 190 -32.57 -3.52 0.20
C GLN A 190 -31.48 -2.62 0.77
N VAL A 191 -31.22 -1.51 0.09
CA VAL A 191 -30.26 -0.48 0.50
C VAL A 191 -31.01 0.86 0.51
N GLN A 192 -31.09 1.51 1.67
CA GLN A 192 -31.81 2.78 1.85
C GLN A 192 -33.25 2.79 1.29
N GLY A 193 -33.97 1.70 1.45
CA GLY A 193 -35.35 1.55 0.97
C GLY A 193 -35.48 1.07 -0.48
N GLU A 194 -34.43 1.08 -1.27
CA GLU A 194 -34.41 0.61 -2.65
C GLU A 194 -34.07 -0.88 -2.74
N SER A 195 -34.86 -1.65 -3.47
CA SER A 195 -34.61 -3.07 -3.73
C SER A 195 -33.62 -3.24 -4.89
N VAL A 196 -32.55 -4.01 -4.67
CA VAL A 196 -31.48 -4.28 -5.63
C VAL A 196 -31.23 -5.78 -5.75
N ASP A 197 -30.74 -6.22 -6.92
CA ASP A 197 -30.45 -7.62 -7.17
C ASP A 197 -29.18 -8.10 -6.46
N ALA A 198 -28.17 -7.21 -6.33
CA ALA A 198 -26.92 -7.50 -5.67
C ALA A 198 -26.32 -6.26 -5.01
N VAL A 199 -25.46 -6.50 -4.00
CA VAL A 199 -24.70 -5.47 -3.27
C VAL A 199 -23.23 -5.86 -3.24
N ILE A 200 -22.36 -4.92 -3.63
CA ILE A 200 -20.93 -5.01 -3.41
C ILE A 200 -20.53 -4.02 -2.32
N LEU A 201 -20.04 -4.53 -1.20
CA LEU A 201 -19.49 -3.72 -0.10
C LEU A 201 -18.04 -3.34 -0.41
N ALA A 202 -17.84 -2.19 -1.06
CA ALA A 202 -16.52 -1.63 -1.36
C ALA A 202 -16.11 -0.57 -0.33
N THR A 203 -16.41 -0.82 0.94
CA THR A 203 -16.14 0.08 2.06
C THR A 203 -14.89 -0.32 2.82
N SER A 204 -14.42 0.53 3.76
CA SER A 204 -13.39 0.11 4.71
C SER A 204 -13.85 -1.10 5.54
N ALA A 205 -12.91 -1.89 6.06
CA ALA A 205 -13.17 -3.06 6.88
C ALA A 205 -14.11 -2.75 8.07
N SER A 206 -13.90 -1.61 8.73
CA SER A 206 -14.72 -1.18 9.87
C SER A 206 -16.17 -0.84 9.49
N GLU A 207 -16.38 -0.17 8.35
CA GLU A 207 -17.72 0.13 7.87
C GLU A 207 -18.44 -1.11 7.36
N ALA A 208 -17.76 -2.01 6.67
CA ALA A 208 -18.32 -3.31 6.27
C ALA A 208 -18.75 -4.11 7.51
N SER A 209 -17.89 -4.23 8.52
CA SER A 209 -18.22 -4.91 9.78
C SER A 209 -19.45 -4.28 10.47
N ARG A 210 -19.52 -2.95 10.54
CA ARG A 210 -20.66 -2.23 11.11
C ARG A 210 -21.97 -2.54 10.36
N LEU A 211 -21.96 -2.40 9.03
CA LEU A 211 -23.12 -2.66 8.18
C LEU A 211 -23.63 -4.09 8.35
N LEU A 212 -22.73 -5.07 8.32
CA LEU A 212 -23.11 -6.49 8.42
C LEU A 212 -23.62 -6.86 9.82
N SER A 213 -23.04 -6.27 10.87
CA SER A 213 -23.54 -6.45 12.24
C SER A 213 -24.97 -5.92 12.40
N GLN A 214 -25.31 -4.83 11.73
CA GLN A 214 -26.66 -4.25 11.74
C GLN A 214 -27.64 -5.02 10.82
N SER A 215 -27.16 -5.65 9.77
CA SER A 215 -27.96 -6.41 8.82
C SER A 215 -28.28 -7.83 9.30
N ALA A 216 -27.40 -8.43 10.10
CA ALA A 216 -27.53 -9.81 10.57
C ALA A 216 -28.85 -10.13 11.31
N PRO A 217 -29.41 -9.26 12.20
CA PRO A 217 -30.66 -9.58 12.91
C PRO A 217 -31.90 -9.75 12.03
N THR A 218 -31.89 -9.18 10.81
CA THR A 218 -33.02 -9.20 9.86
C THR A 218 -32.84 -10.20 8.73
N ALA A 219 -31.70 -10.87 8.68
CA ALA A 219 -31.42 -11.88 7.64
C ALA A 219 -31.93 -13.26 8.06
N ALA A 220 -32.11 -14.15 7.07
CA ALA A 220 -32.39 -15.57 7.34
C ALA A 220 -31.26 -16.18 8.20
N ASP A 221 -31.59 -17.15 9.07
CA ASP A 221 -30.69 -17.69 10.10
C ASP A 221 -29.30 -18.08 9.57
N ALA A 222 -29.24 -18.80 8.46
CA ALA A 222 -27.97 -19.21 7.85
C ALA A 222 -27.15 -18.00 7.37
N THR A 223 -27.78 -17.03 6.73
CA THR A 223 -27.16 -15.76 6.32
C THR A 223 -26.73 -14.97 7.54
N ALA A 224 -27.59 -14.84 8.55
CA ALA A 224 -27.27 -14.11 9.78
C ALA A 224 -26.03 -14.65 10.49
N ALA A 225 -25.85 -15.96 10.57
CA ALA A 225 -24.65 -16.59 11.14
C ALA A 225 -23.39 -16.23 10.34
N THR A 226 -23.45 -16.31 9.00
CA THR A 226 -22.36 -15.94 8.12
C THR A 226 -21.98 -14.48 8.27
N LEU A 227 -22.96 -13.56 8.29
CA LEU A 227 -22.71 -12.12 8.43
C LEU A 227 -22.05 -11.78 9.78
N ARG A 228 -22.50 -12.40 10.89
CA ARG A 228 -21.88 -12.22 12.21
C ARG A 228 -20.45 -12.72 12.24
N GLN A 229 -20.19 -13.93 11.72
CA GLN A 229 -18.86 -14.51 11.67
C GLN A 229 -17.91 -13.65 10.82
N TRP A 230 -18.39 -13.17 9.67
CA TRP A 230 -17.63 -12.29 8.80
C TRP A 230 -17.30 -10.96 9.48
N ALA A 231 -18.30 -10.33 10.10
CA ALA A 231 -18.10 -9.08 10.83
C ALA A 231 -17.12 -9.25 12.00
N HIS A 232 -17.17 -10.38 12.71
CA HIS A 232 -16.22 -10.72 13.77
C HIS A 232 -14.80 -10.85 13.24
N THR A 233 -14.58 -11.62 12.15
CA THR A 233 -13.27 -11.76 11.52
C THR A 233 -12.71 -10.41 11.08
N THR A 234 -13.55 -9.56 10.50
CA THR A 234 -13.14 -8.25 9.99
C THR A 234 -12.84 -7.25 11.09
N SER A 235 -13.61 -7.27 12.18
CA SER A 235 -13.39 -6.40 13.35
C SER A 235 -12.12 -6.74 14.13
N ALA A 236 -11.60 -7.96 13.98
CA ALA A 236 -10.34 -8.40 14.60
C ALA A 236 -9.09 -7.87 13.87
N LEU A 237 -9.23 -7.26 12.69
CA LEU A 237 -8.12 -6.65 11.99
C LEU A 237 -7.58 -5.44 12.78
N THR A 238 -6.28 -5.45 13.02
CA THR A 238 -5.56 -4.30 13.59
C THR A 238 -5.00 -3.43 12.48
N PHE A 239 -4.86 -2.13 12.72
CA PHE A 239 -4.44 -1.18 11.70
C PHE A 239 -3.16 -0.48 12.09
N GLU A 240 -2.36 -0.14 11.07
CA GLU A 240 -1.17 0.69 11.18
C GLU A 240 -1.44 2.08 10.60
N ALA A 241 -0.98 3.11 11.30
CA ALA A 241 -1.10 4.47 10.82
C ALA A 241 0.03 4.84 9.86
N ILE A 242 -0.26 5.78 8.96
CA ILE A 242 0.75 6.49 8.17
C ILE A 242 0.57 7.98 8.42
N ALA A 243 1.67 8.66 8.74
CA ALA A 243 1.71 10.11 8.81
C ALA A 243 2.50 10.67 7.63
N THR A 244 2.01 11.77 7.06
CA THR A 244 2.73 12.55 6.06
C THR A 244 2.95 13.96 6.60
N VAL A 245 4.20 14.36 6.76
CA VAL A 245 4.58 15.71 7.14
C VAL A 245 4.98 16.47 5.88
N TYR A 246 4.15 17.42 5.49
CA TYR A 246 4.47 18.37 4.43
C TYR A 246 5.27 19.53 5.02
N ALA A 247 6.43 19.79 4.46
CA ALA A 247 7.31 20.87 4.87
C ALA A 247 7.84 21.63 3.65
N TRP A 248 8.02 22.93 3.82
CA TRP A 248 8.46 23.81 2.75
C TRP A 248 9.73 24.57 3.15
N GLY A 249 10.59 24.83 2.16
CA GLY A 249 11.75 25.69 2.31
C GLY A 249 12.08 26.37 0.98
N ALA A 250 12.49 27.65 1.05
CA ALA A 250 12.90 28.37 -0.15
C ALA A 250 14.10 27.67 -0.80
N GLY A 251 13.97 27.26 -2.07
CA GLY A 251 15.00 26.54 -2.79
C GLY A 251 15.24 25.10 -2.34
N ALA A 252 14.44 24.56 -1.43
CA ALA A 252 14.56 23.15 -1.01
C ALA A 252 14.30 22.23 -2.21
N ARG A 253 15.26 21.37 -2.51
CA ARG A 253 15.21 20.42 -3.61
C ARG A 253 16.04 19.19 -3.27
N LEU A 254 15.54 18.03 -3.65
CA LEU A 254 16.27 16.76 -3.53
C LEU A 254 17.01 16.43 -4.83
N ALA A 255 18.05 15.62 -4.75
CA ALA A 255 18.78 15.11 -5.91
C ALA A 255 17.89 14.18 -6.77
N HIS A 256 16.89 13.54 -6.16
CA HIS A 256 15.95 12.62 -6.80
C HIS A 256 14.52 12.92 -6.34
N PRO A 257 13.50 12.53 -7.12
CA PRO A 257 12.09 12.72 -6.74
C PRO A 257 11.72 12.10 -5.39
N MET A 258 12.46 11.05 -4.98
CA MET A 258 12.31 10.36 -3.71
C MET A 258 13.68 9.96 -3.17
N LEU A 259 13.86 10.08 -1.87
CA LEU A 259 14.99 9.52 -1.13
C LEU A 259 14.50 8.67 0.03
N THR A 260 15.27 7.64 0.36
CA THR A 260 15.14 6.87 1.60
C THR A 260 15.86 7.59 2.72
N LEU A 261 15.30 7.62 3.90
CA LEU A 261 15.92 8.20 5.09
C LEU A 261 16.26 7.10 6.10
N ARG A 262 17.31 7.31 6.88
CA ARG A 262 17.62 6.44 8.02
C ARG A 262 16.64 6.76 9.14
N SER A 263 15.79 5.81 9.46
CA SER A 263 14.76 5.99 10.48
C SER A 263 15.11 5.31 11.80
N ASN A 264 14.71 5.96 12.89
CA ASN A 264 14.81 5.46 14.27
C ASN A 264 13.75 6.16 15.15
N ALA A 265 13.77 5.93 16.45
CA ALA A 265 12.78 6.47 17.38
C ALA A 265 12.72 8.03 17.42
N THR A 266 13.81 8.72 17.11
CA THR A 266 13.89 10.19 17.10
C THR A 266 13.92 10.80 15.70
N GLN A 267 14.09 9.99 14.68
CA GLN A 267 14.11 10.36 13.27
C GLN A 267 13.16 9.39 12.50
N PRO A 268 11.85 9.60 12.60
CA PRO A 268 10.88 8.57 12.26
C PRO A 268 10.59 8.40 10.77
N ALA A 269 10.88 9.38 9.91
CA ALA A 269 10.56 9.31 8.49
C ALA A 269 11.46 8.30 7.76
N GLN A 270 10.83 7.42 6.97
CA GLN A 270 11.52 6.43 6.14
C GLN A 270 11.76 6.94 4.72
N PHE A 271 10.90 7.82 4.22
CA PHE A 271 10.97 8.36 2.87
C PHE A 271 10.68 9.85 2.85
N VAL A 272 11.29 10.54 1.88
CA VAL A 272 10.98 11.92 1.55
C VAL A 272 10.79 12.07 0.04
N PHE A 273 9.75 12.80 -0.35
CA PHE A 273 9.39 13.08 -1.74
C PHE A 273 9.55 14.57 -2.02
N ASP A 274 10.22 14.89 -3.12
CA ASP A 274 10.28 16.24 -3.67
C ASP A 274 9.07 16.48 -4.56
N ARG A 275 8.07 17.19 -4.04
CA ARG A 275 6.83 17.44 -4.77
C ARG A 275 7.04 18.29 -6.02
N SER A 276 8.07 19.13 -6.06
CA SER A 276 8.38 19.93 -7.24
C SER A 276 8.78 19.10 -8.45
N GLN A 277 9.38 17.93 -8.23
CA GLN A 277 9.73 16.97 -9.28
C GLN A 277 8.54 16.05 -9.66
N LEU A 278 7.44 16.15 -8.92
CA LEU A 278 6.21 15.35 -9.09
C LEU A 278 4.97 16.22 -9.37
N GLY A 279 5.17 17.38 -10.00
CA GLY A 279 4.06 18.27 -10.42
C GLY A 279 3.54 19.19 -9.33
N GLY A 280 4.11 19.17 -8.13
CA GLY A 280 3.74 20.05 -7.02
C GLY A 280 4.55 21.35 -6.95
N PRO A 281 4.28 22.20 -5.94
CA PRO A 281 4.96 23.48 -5.76
C PRO A 281 6.46 23.34 -5.51
N PRO A 282 7.29 24.31 -5.98
CA PRO A 282 8.70 24.37 -5.67
C PRO A 282 8.97 24.49 -4.16
N GLY A 283 9.97 23.76 -3.68
CA GLY A 283 10.37 23.77 -2.28
C GLY A 283 9.50 22.94 -1.34
N LEU A 284 8.43 22.32 -1.82
CA LEU A 284 7.55 21.46 -1.02
C LEU A 284 8.08 20.03 -0.98
N LEU A 285 8.36 19.55 0.22
CA LEU A 285 8.76 18.17 0.50
C LEU A 285 7.66 17.46 1.31
N ALA A 286 7.47 16.16 1.05
CA ALA A 286 6.56 15.30 1.79
C ALA A 286 7.34 14.16 2.46
N PHE A 287 7.35 14.13 3.78
CA PHE A 287 8.01 13.10 4.57
C PHE A 287 6.99 12.06 5.01
N VAL A 288 7.27 10.79 4.79
CA VAL A 288 6.38 9.68 5.14
C VAL A 288 6.91 8.95 6.36
N VAL A 289 6.03 8.81 7.35
CA VAL A 289 6.26 8.06 8.59
C VAL A 289 5.23 6.93 8.65
N SER A 290 5.68 5.72 8.41
CA SER A 290 4.86 4.52 8.43
C SER A 290 4.85 3.85 9.80
N ALA A 291 3.77 3.14 10.12
CA ALA A 291 3.59 2.35 11.34
C ALA A 291 3.90 3.15 12.63
N SER A 292 3.45 4.40 12.71
CA SER A 292 3.70 5.30 13.83
C SER A 292 2.43 5.62 14.61
N ASN A 293 2.54 5.53 15.94
CA ASN A 293 1.47 5.91 16.87
C ASN A 293 1.77 7.22 17.62
N ALA A 294 2.84 7.95 17.23
CA ALA A 294 3.20 9.22 17.86
C ALA A 294 2.19 10.33 17.49
N ASP A 295 2.05 11.31 18.37
CA ASP A 295 1.18 12.45 18.10
C ASP A 295 1.72 13.33 16.95
N PRO A 296 0.83 14.04 16.22
CA PRO A 296 1.23 14.80 15.03
C PRO A 296 2.26 15.91 15.29
N GLN A 297 2.24 16.55 16.47
CA GLN A 297 3.15 17.65 16.80
C GLN A 297 4.57 17.11 17.07
N THR A 298 4.67 16.03 17.82
CA THR A 298 5.93 15.33 18.06
C THR A 298 6.54 14.82 16.75
N LEU A 299 5.73 14.18 15.89
CA LEU A 299 6.18 13.71 14.57
C LEU A 299 6.69 14.87 13.71
N GLN A 300 5.97 15.98 13.69
CA GLN A 300 6.37 17.16 12.93
C GLN A 300 7.74 17.69 13.39
N ALA A 301 7.93 17.85 14.69
CA ALA A 301 9.19 18.34 15.24
C ALA A 301 10.37 17.40 14.94
N GLN A 302 10.18 16.09 15.12
CA GLN A 302 11.17 15.07 14.83
C GLN A 302 11.54 15.02 13.34
N VAL A 303 10.54 15.11 12.43
CA VAL A 303 10.78 15.12 10.98
C VAL A 303 11.53 16.37 10.54
N LEU A 304 11.22 17.55 11.07
CA LEU A 304 11.98 18.77 10.76
C LEU A 304 13.43 18.68 11.24
N GLN A 305 13.66 18.10 12.43
CA GLN A 305 15.00 17.82 12.93
C GLN A 305 15.73 16.81 12.04
N GLN A 306 15.05 15.75 11.62
CA GLN A 306 15.61 14.73 10.70
C GLN A 306 15.99 15.35 9.35
N ALA A 307 15.15 16.23 8.79
CA ALA A 307 15.44 16.94 7.55
C ALA A 307 16.72 17.78 7.68
N ARG A 308 16.89 18.47 8.80
CA ARG A 308 18.14 19.24 9.08
C ARG A 308 19.34 18.31 9.19
N ALA A 309 19.21 17.21 9.93
CA ALA A 309 20.32 16.29 10.18
C ALA A 309 20.75 15.49 8.95
N GLN A 310 19.82 14.99 8.15
CA GLN A 310 20.12 14.09 7.03
C GLN A 310 20.18 14.78 5.68
N LEU A 311 19.44 15.89 5.49
CA LEU A 311 19.35 16.59 4.20
C LEU A 311 20.09 17.95 4.24
N GLY A 312 20.45 18.46 5.41
CA GLY A 312 20.99 19.81 5.57
C GLY A 312 19.96 20.92 5.30
N LEU A 313 18.66 20.58 5.30
CA LEU A 313 17.59 21.52 4.97
C LEU A 313 16.91 22.06 6.22
N THR A 314 16.76 23.39 6.28
CA THR A 314 15.92 24.05 7.28
C THR A 314 14.56 24.30 6.64
N LEU A 315 13.54 23.61 7.13
CA LEU A 315 12.19 23.62 6.57
C LEU A 315 11.17 24.14 7.58
N GLN A 316 10.06 24.66 7.07
CA GLN A 316 8.90 25.04 7.85
C GLN A 316 7.78 23.99 7.58
N ALA A 317 7.15 23.48 8.63
CA ALA A 317 6.02 22.59 8.48
C ALA A 317 4.82 23.35 7.90
N ILE A 318 4.17 22.74 6.92
CA ILE A 318 2.92 23.23 6.31
C ILE A 318 1.74 22.50 6.89
N GLN A 319 1.82 21.16 6.92
CA GLN A 319 0.72 20.34 7.42
C GLN A 319 1.24 18.96 7.80
N THR A 320 0.69 18.40 8.85
CA THR A 320 0.86 16.98 9.21
C THR A 320 -0.49 16.28 9.08
N VAL A 321 -0.56 15.30 8.20
CA VAL A 321 -1.75 14.47 7.98
C VAL A 321 -1.48 13.09 8.55
N VAL A 322 -2.39 12.57 9.37
CA VAL A 322 -2.29 11.22 9.94
C VAL A 322 -3.51 10.41 9.52
N GLU A 323 -3.27 9.36 8.73
CA GLU A 323 -4.28 8.35 8.46
C GLU A 323 -4.11 7.21 9.46
N LYS A 324 -5.00 7.15 10.47
CA LYS A 324 -4.89 6.20 11.58
C LYS A 324 -5.14 4.75 11.17
N ARG A 325 -5.89 4.54 10.08
CA ARG A 325 -6.21 3.23 9.54
C ARG A 325 -5.75 3.13 8.09
N ALA A 326 -4.49 3.46 7.86
CA ALA A 326 -3.93 3.52 6.51
C ALA A 326 -3.90 2.13 5.86
N THR A 327 -3.48 1.12 6.60
CA THR A 327 -3.53 -0.29 6.18
C THR A 327 -3.80 -1.16 7.39
N PHE A 328 -4.35 -2.35 7.19
CA PHE A 328 -4.30 -3.34 8.26
C PHE A 328 -2.90 -3.93 8.38
N ALA A 329 -2.52 -4.37 9.59
CA ALA A 329 -1.23 -4.97 9.86
C ALA A 329 -1.15 -6.37 9.24
N CYS A 330 -0.26 -6.55 8.27
CA CYS A 330 -0.02 -7.84 7.61
C CYS A 330 0.84 -8.76 8.48
N THR A 331 0.27 -9.28 9.57
CA THR A 331 0.98 -10.16 10.52
C THR A 331 1.03 -11.62 10.07
N PRO A 332 1.97 -12.42 10.58
CA PRO A 332 2.01 -13.86 10.32
C PRO A 332 0.70 -14.55 10.72
N GLY A 333 0.24 -15.48 9.89
CA GLY A 333 -0.97 -16.26 10.17
C GLY A 333 -2.29 -15.48 10.17
N LEU A 334 -2.29 -14.23 9.73
CA LEU A 334 -3.49 -13.39 9.67
C LEU A 334 -4.57 -14.04 8.81
N ARG A 335 -5.76 -14.24 9.39
CA ARG A 335 -6.95 -14.66 8.66
C ARG A 335 -7.71 -13.43 8.19
N ARG A 336 -7.96 -13.34 6.89
CA ARG A 336 -8.73 -12.27 6.28
C ARG A 336 -10.14 -12.76 5.92
N PRO A 337 -11.15 -11.85 5.92
CA PRO A 337 -12.52 -12.23 5.61
C PRO A 337 -12.66 -12.68 4.15
N ALA A 338 -13.53 -13.65 3.90
CA ALA A 338 -13.85 -14.12 2.56
C ALA A 338 -14.58 -13.05 1.75
N GLN A 339 -14.49 -13.13 0.42
CA GLN A 339 -15.15 -12.18 -0.48
C GLN A 339 -16.68 -12.39 -0.53
N HIS A 340 -17.14 -13.62 -0.62
CA HIS A 340 -18.56 -13.98 -0.69
C HIS A 340 -19.17 -14.08 0.71
N LEU A 341 -20.28 -13.38 0.92
CA LEU A 341 -21.01 -13.38 2.19
C LEU A 341 -22.32 -14.16 2.11
N ALA A 342 -23.10 -13.89 1.05
CA ALA A 342 -24.37 -14.54 0.77
C ALA A 342 -24.70 -14.40 -0.73
N PRO A 343 -25.68 -15.10 -1.26
CA PRO A 343 -26.16 -14.87 -2.62
C PRO A 343 -26.51 -13.40 -2.85
N GLY A 344 -25.93 -12.78 -3.87
CA GLY A 344 -26.09 -11.36 -4.18
C GLY A 344 -25.41 -10.39 -3.20
N LEU A 345 -24.63 -10.84 -2.21
CA LEU A 345 -23.88 -9.98 -1.30
C LEU A 345 -22.39 -10.35 -1.26
N ILE A 346 -21.56 -9.44 -1.71
CA ILE A 346 -20.11 -9.63 -1.85
C ILE A 346 -19.37 -8.44 -1.24
N ALA A 347 -18.22 -8.68 -0.59
CA ALA A 347 -17.31 -7.63 -0.14
C ALA A 347 -16.08 -7.53 -1.05
N CYS A 348 -15.55 -6.33 -1.21
CA CYS A 348 -14.26 -6.12 -1.85
C CYS A 348 -13.46 -5.03 -1.12
N GLY A 349 -12.15 -5.12 -1.24
CA GLY A 349 -11.19 -4.21 -0.59
C GLY A 349 -9.84 -4.90 -0.44
N ASP A 350 -8.84 -4.15 -0.03
CA ASP A 350 -7.48 -4.65 0.21
C ASP A 350 -7.40 -5.63 1.39
N TYR A 351 -8.39 -5.59 2.28
CA TYR A 351 -8.51 -6.43 3.49
C TYR A 351 -9.19 -7.79 3.24
N VAL A 352 -9.91 -7.94 2.13
CA VAL A 352 -10.55 -9.20 1.75
C VAL A 352 -9.49 -10.23 1.35
N ASP A 353 -9.75 -11.52 1.57
CA ASP A 353 -8.78 -12.56 1.23
C ASP A 353 -8.42 -12.55 -0.25
N GLY A 354 -7.12 -12.59 -0.52
CA GLY A 354 -6.57 -12.45 -1.86
C GLY A 354 -5.05 -12.27 -1.87
N PRO A 355 -4.44 -12.20 -3.05
CA PRO A 355 -2.98 -12.29 -3.19
C PRO A 355 -2.18 -11.05 -2.77
N TYR A 356 -2.78 -9.85 -2.74
CA TYR A 356 -2.08 -8.58 -2.51
C TYR A 356 -2.70 -7.80 -1.34
N PRO A 357 -2.52 -8.29 -0.07
CA PRO A 357 -3.11 -7.64 1.09
C PRO A 357 -2.57 -6.22 1.28
N ALA A 358 -3.42 -5.33 1.79
CA ALA A 358 -3.08 -3.94 2.14
C ALA A 358 -2.46 -3.12 0.99
N THR A 359 -2.86 -3.40 -0.27
CA THR A 359 -2.36 -2.69 -1.45
C THR A 359 -3.49 -2.20 -2.35
N LEU A 360 -3.22 -1.14 -3.14
CA LEU A 360 -4.14 -0.67 -4.19
C LEU A 360 -4.46 -1.78 -5.20
N GLU A 361 -3.46 -2.55 -5.59
CA GLU A 361 -3.64 -3.68 -6.51
C GLU A 361 -4.56 -4.75 -5.93
N GLY A 362 -4.44 -5.04 -4.63
CA GLY A 362 -5.33 -5.98 -3.93
C GLY A 362 -6.77 -5.49 -3.91
N ALA A 363 -6.99 -4.22 -3.59
CA ALA A 363 -8.32 -3.61 -3.63
C ALA A 363 -8.95 -3.68 -5.02
N VAL A 364 -8.20 -3.30 -6.05
CA VAL A 364 -8.67 -3.31 -7.45
C VAL A 364 -8.98 -4.74 -7.91
N ARG A 365 -8.11 -5.69 -7.67
CA ARG A 365 -8.34 -7.11 -8.03
C ARG A 365 -9.54 -7.70 -7.31
N SER A 366 -9.72 -7.38 -6.04
CA SER A 366 -10.88 -7.86 -5.29
C SER A 366 -12.18 -7.26 -5.84
N GLY A 367 -12.18 -5.99 -6.27
CA GLY A 367 -13.33 -5.38 -6.95
C GLY A 367 -13.67 -6.06 -8.28
N THR A 368 -12.67 -6.33 -9.11
CA THR A 368 -12.86 -7.09 -10.37
C THR A 368 -13.44 -8.49 -10.10
N ALA A 369 -12.87 -9.21 -9.12
CA ALA A 369 -13.35 -10.55 -8.75
C ALA A 369 -14.76 -10.51 -8.15
N ALA A 370 -15.12 -9.45 -7.40
CA ALA A 370 -16.48 -9.29 -6.87
C ALA A 370 -17.53 -9.20 -7.99
N VAL A 371 -17.25 -8.43 -9.03
CA VAL A 371 -18.16 -8.32 -10.18
C VAL A 371 -18.27 -9.66 -10.94
N GLN A 372 -17.15 -10.36 -11.16
CA GLN A 372 -17.13 -11.66 -11.80
C GLN A 372 -17.87 -12.74 -10.98
N GLY A 373 -17.87 -12.63 -9.66
CA GLY A 373 -18.57 -13.54 -8.76
C GLY A 373 -20.07 -13.27 -8.61
N LEU A 374 -20.60 -12.18 -9.18
CA LEU A 374 -22.03 -11.95 -9.27
C LEU A 374 -22.59 -12.74 -10.45
N SER A 375 -23.26 -13.86 -10.17
CA SER A 375 -24.13 -14.53 -11.15
C SER A 375 -25.42 -13.71 -11.24
N LEU A 376 -25.46 -12.73 -12.14
CA LEU A 376 -26.65 -11.95 -12.48
C LEU A 376 -27.43 -12.63 -13.61
#